data_fc3c93126be562e39d2a9a4b5aa328b8
#
_entry.id   fc3c93126be562e39d2a9a4b5aa328b8
#
_cell.length_a   1.000
_cell.length_b   1.000
_cell.length_c   1.000
_cell.angle_alpha   90.00
_cell.angle_beta   90.00
_cell.angle_gamma   90.00
#
_symmetry.space_group_name_H-M   'P 1'
#
loop_
_entity.id
_entity.type
_entity.pdbx_description
1 polymer ?
#
loop_
_entity_poly.entity_id
_entity_poly.type
_entity_poly.pdbx_seq_one_letter_code
_entity_poly.pdbx_strand_id
1 'polypeptide(L)'
;MKHLILIIGMLFCIACANKPNEYEPEKMADLASQLKDIAAALDGTLKFSDIHYTEGQQLLQDAIDNDTNRLVPFNQFQIHVIIDKNNAALLLCDNNTLLIEDAGCTAQSDAQHWRQPKKECKATLALSQVCN
;
A
#
# COMPACT_ATOMS: atom_id res chain seq x y z
N MET A 1 37.44 -43.90 -44.05
CA MET A 1 37.56 -42.99 -42.89
C MET A 1 36.23 -42.27 -42.72
N LYS A 2 35.52 -42.64 -41.70
CA LYS A 2 34.19 -42.13 -41.43
C LYS A 2 34.30 -40.98 -40.40
N HIS A 3 34.08 -39.77 -40.86
CA HIS A 3 34.00 -38.62 -39.95
C HIS A 3 32.62 -38.59 -39.31
N LEU A 4 32.57 -38.92 -38.04
CA LEU A 4 31.39 -38.80 -37.18
C LEU A 4 31.31 -37.32 -36.72
N ILE A 5 30.40 -36.56 -37.32
CA ILE A 5 30.10 -35.20 -36.88
C ILE A 5 29.12 -35.31 -35.72
N LEU A 6 29.63 -35.06 -34.52
CA LEU A 6 28.85 -34.98 -33.31
C LEU A 6 28.24 -33.60 -33.21
N ILE A 7 26.96 -33.48 -33.57
CA ILE A 7 26.18 -32.25 -33.39
C ILE A 7 25.75 -32.20 -31.94
N ILE A 8 26.48 -31.45 -31.14
CA ILE A 8 26.06 -31.13 -29.76
C ILE A 8 24.97 -30.07 -29.87
N GLY A 9 23.73 -30.54 -29.75
CA GLY A 9 22.58 -29.66 -29.60
C GLY A 9 22.62 -28.96 -28.25
N MET A 10 22.99 -27.67 -28.25
CA MET A 10 22.91 -26.80 -27.11
C MET A 10 21.43 -26.49 -26.86
N LEU A 11 20.82 -27.22 -25.95
CA LEU A 11 19.52 -26.86 -25.38
C LEU A 11 19.71 -25.57 -24.56
N PHE A 12 19.41 -24.42 -25.16
CA PHE A 12 19.15 -23.21 -24.37
C PHE A 12 17.85 -23.39 -23.61
N CYS A 13 17.94 -23.85 -22.37
CA CYS A 13 16.89 -23.64 -21.41
C CYS A 13 16.78 -22.13 -21.17
N ILE A 14 15.86 -21.47 -21.87
CA ILE A 14 15.39 -20.13 -21.48
C ILE A 14 14.60 -20.37 -20.18
N ALA A 15 15.31 -20.32 -19.06
CA ALA A 15 14.67 -20.16 -17.77
C ALA A 15 13.94 -18.81 -17.84
N CYS A 16 12.63 -18.85 -18.01
CA CYS A 16 11.78 -17.71 -17.67
C CYS A 16 12.00 -17.45 -16.18
N ALA A 17 12.94 -16.58 -15.87
CA ALA A 17 13.08 -16.03 -14.53
C ALA A 17 11.82 -15.17 -14.31
N ASN A 18 10.77 -15.78 -13.75
CA ASN A 18 9.75 -15.00 -13.08
C ASN A 18 10.50 -14.18 -12.04
N LYS A 19 10.57 -12.86 -12.22
CA LYS A 19 11.03 -11.98 -11.15
C LYS A 19 10.21 -12.35 -9.92
N PRO A 20 10.85 -12.75 -8.80
CA PRO A 20 10.10 -12.96 -7.58
C PRO A 20 9.33 -11.68 -7.31
N ASN A 21 8.05 -11.81 -6.96
CA ASN A 21 7.26 -10.67 -6.56
C ASN A 21 8.04 -9.99 -5.44
N GLU A 22 8.44 -8.74 -5.62
CA GLU A 22 9.26 -7.98 -4.67
C GLU A 22 8.60 -7.90 -3.28
N TYR A 23 7.28 -8.07 -3.26
CA TYR A 23 6.45 -8.01 -2.06
C TYR A 23 5.82 -9.38 -1.78
N GLU A 24 6.07 -9.90 -0.59
CA GLU A 24 5.51 -11.17 -0.14
C GLU A 24 4.00 -11.05 0.11
N PRO A 25 3.15 -11.89 -0.54
CA PRO A 25 1.69 -11.75 -0.47
C PRO A 25 1.11 -11.80 0.94
N GLU A 26 1.59 -12.71 1.77
CA GLU A 26 1.12 -12.88 3.15
C GLU A 26 1.44 -11.65 4.00
N LYS A 27 2.67 -11.14 3.91
CA LYS A 27 3.10 -9.91 4.57
C LYS A 27 2.29 -8.70 4.12
N MET A 28 2.03 -8.58 2.81
CA MET A 28 1.28 -7.46 2.27
C MET A 28 -0.20 -7.51 2.67
N ALA A 29 -0.80 -8.70 2.76
CA ALA A 29 -2.16 -8.87 3.24
C ALA A 29 -2.29 -8.51 4.73
N ASP A 30 -1.30 -8.87 5.55
CA ASP A 30 -1.24 -8.50 6.96
C ASP A 30 -1.09 -6.98 7.14
N LEU A 31 -0.19 -6.36 6.40
CA LEU A 31 -0.02 -4.90 6.39
C LEU A 31 -1.31 -4.18 5.94
N ALA A 32 -2.00 -4.69 4.93
CA ALA A 32 -3.27 -4.12 4.47
C ALA A 32 -4.35 -4.18 5.55
N SER A 33 -4.43 -5.27 6.30
CA SER A 33 -5.36 -5.41 7.43
C SER A 33 -5.06 -4.41 8.54
N GLN A 34 -3.80 -4.27 8.93
CA GLN A 34 -3.38 -3.30 9.96
C GLN A 34 -3.57 -1.85 9.49
N LEU A 35 -3.30 -1.57 8.22
CA LEU A 35 -3.52 -0.27 7.62
C LEU A 35 -5.00 0.12 7.64
N LYS A 36 -5.88 -0.84 7.38
CA LYS A 36 -7.34 -0.65 7.43
C LYS A 36 -7.82 -0.20 8.80
N ASP A 37 -7.29 -0.78 9.86
CA ASP A 37 -7.64 -0.38 11.24
C ASP A 37 -7.21 1.07 11.54
N ILE A 38 -6.04 1.47 11.07
CA ILE A 38 -5.57 2.85 11.21
C ILE A 38 -6.40 3.80 10.34
N ALA A 39 -6.73 3.41 9.12
CA ALA A 39 -7.55 4.22 8.21
C ALA A 39 -8.97 4.44 8.77
N ALA A 40 -9.57 3.42 9.38
CA ALA A 40 -10.85 3.55 10.07
C ALA A 40 -10.77 4.50 11.27
N ALA A 41 -9.68 4.47 12.02
CA ALA A 41 -9.42 5.42 13.10
C ALA A 41 -9.25 6.86 12.58
N LEU A 42 -8.56 7.04 11.45
CA LEU A 42 -8.46 8.35 10.78
C LEU A 42 -9.83 8.90 10.39
N ASP A 43 -10.65 8.07 9.74
CA ASP A 43 -12.00 8.46 9.32
C ASP A 43 -12.86 8.88 10.52
N GLY A 44 -12.83 8.09 11.60
CA GLY A 44 -13.55 8.40 12.84
C GLY A 44 -13.06 9.67 13.50
N THR A 45 -11.76 9.86 13.61
CA THR A 45 -11.15 11.06 14.20
C THR A 45 -11.50 12.31 13.39
N LEU A 46 -11.39 12.23 12.07
CA LEU A 46 -11.72 13.35 11.18
C LEU A 46 -13.18 13.79 11.28
N LYS A 47 -14.12 12.83 11.43
CA LYS A 47 -15.56 13.09 11.46
C LYS A 47 -16.12 13.47 12.82
N PHE A 48 -15.53 12.96 13.90
CA PHE A 48 -16.09 13.09 15.24
C PHE A 48 -15.26 13.93 16.20
N SER A 49 -14.07 14.36 15.81
CA SER A 49 -13.29 15.33 16.57
C SER A 49 -13.80 16.75 16.36
N ASP A 50 -13.68 17.58 17.39
CA ASP A 50 -13.93 19.02 17.29
C ASP A 50 -12.78 19.78 16.62
N ILE A 51 -11.68 19.09 16.28
CA ILE A 51 -10.50 19.67 15.64
C ILE A 51 -10.69 19.70 14.14
N HIS A 52 -10.39 20.84 13.53
CA HIS A 52 -10.29 20.95 12.07
C HIS A 52 -8.87 20.60 11.61
N TYR A 53 -8.71 19.42 11.02
CA TYR A 53 -7.42 18.96 10.53
C TYR A 53 -7.12 19.52 9.14
N THR A 54 -5.93 20.14 9.01
CA THR A 54 -5.35 20.57 7.73
C THR A 54 -4.08 19.78 7.39
N GLU A 55 -3.47 19.16 8.40
CA GLU A 55 -2.22 18.41 8.30
C GLU A 55 -2.48 16.92 8.52
N GLY A 56 -2.17 16.10 7.49
CA GLY A 56 -2.38 14.65 7.56
C GLY A 56 -1.59 13.98 8.68
N GLN A 57 -0.40 14.48 8.98
CA GLN A 57 0.44 13.94 10.05
C GLN A 57 -0.18 14.17 11.44
N GLN A 58 -0.79 15.33 11.67
CA GLN A 58 -1.48 15.60 12.92
C GLN A 58 -2.71 14.70 13.08
N LEU A 59 -3.50 14.54 12.02
CA LEU A 59 -4.62 13.62 12.02
C LEU A 59 -4.19 12.18 12.34
N LEU A 60 -3.08 11.73 11.74
CA LEU A 60 -2.53 10.39 12.01
C LEU A 60 -2.14 10.21 13.47
N GLN A 61 -1.41 11.18 14.04
CA GLN A 61 -0.99 11.12 15.44
C GLN A 61 -2.18 11.04 16.40
N ASP A 62 -3.21 11.85 16.18
CA ASP A 62 -4.39 11.87 17.01
C ASP A 62 -5.21 10.57 16.83
N ALA A 63 -5.34 10.08 15.61
CA ALA A 63 -6.07 8.84 15.31
C ALA A 63 -5.45 7.59 15.95
N ILE A 64 -4.15 7.57 16.14
CA ILE A 64 -3.44 6.47 16.83
C ILE A 64 -3.23 6.75 18.34
N ASP A 65 -3.83 7.80 18.90
CA ASP A 65 -3.67 8.23 20.31
C ASP A 65 -2.18 8.46 20.69
N ASN A 66 -1.38 8.95 19.75
CA ASN A 66 0.08 9.09 19.85
C ASN A 66 0.83 7.77 20.16
N ASP A 67 0.19 6.62 19.98
CA ASP A 67 0.83 5.32 20.10
C ASP A 67 1.60 4.94 18.83
N THR A 68 2.86 5.37 18.77
CA THR A 68 3.73 5.12 17.61
C THR A 68 4.04 3.64 17.38
N ASN A 69 3.78 2.75 18.36
CA ASN A 69 3.95 1.31 18.18
C ASN A 69 3.01 0.75 17.10
N ARG A 70 1.87 1.40 16.88
CA ARG A 70 0.93 1.04 15.80
C ARG A 70 1.53 1.21 14.42
N LEU A 71 2.58 2.03 14.28
CA LEU A 71 3.27 2.28 13.00
C LEU A 71 4.49 1.38 12.78
N VAL A 72 4.93 0.63 13.80
CA VAL A 72 6.13 -0.23 13.73
C VAL A 72 6.06 -1.24 12.59
N PRO A 73 4.92 -1.90 12.28
CA PRO A 73 4.83 -2.85 11.15
C PRO A 73 5.18 -2.23 9.80
N PHE A 74 5.07 -0.90 9.68
CA PHE A 74 5.27 -0.15 8.44
C PHE A 74 6.65 0.52 8.33
N ASN A 75 7.59 0.22 9.24
CA ASN A 75 8.90 0.91 9.33
C ASN A 75 9.74 0.89 8.05
N GLN A 76 9.52 -0.09 7.17
CA GLN A 76 10.23 -0.20 5.88
C GLN A 76 9.60 0.67 4.78
N PHE A 77 8.45 1.26 5.04
CA PHE A 77 7.65 2.01 4.09
C PHE A 77 7.41 3.43 4.59
N GLN A 78 6.81 4.25 3.75
CA GLN A 78 6.31 5.57 4.10
C GLN A 78 4.79 5.54 4.19
N ILE A 79 4.26 6.18 5.23
CA ILE A 79 2.83 6.42 5.38
C ILE A 79 2.54 7.88 5.08
N HIS A 80 1.58 8.12 4.20
CA HIS A 80 1.08 9.44 3.89
C HIS A 80 -0.43 9.52 4.14
N VAL A 81 -0.88 10.64 4.66
CA VAL A 81 -2.31 10.92 4.85
C VAL A 81 -2.72 12.07 3.95
N ILE A 82 -3.72 11.83 3.13
CA ILE A 82 -4.35 12.82 2.27
C ILE A 82 -5.71 13.17 2.87
N ILE A 83 -5.96 14.47 3.08
CA ILE A 83 -7.26 14.97 3.55
C ILE A 83 -7.96 15.66 2.38
N ASP A 84 -9.18 15.24 2.09
CA ASP A 84 -10.06 15.87 1.11
C ASP A 84 -11.43 16.12 1.76
N LYS A 85 -11.64 17.37 2.18
CA LYS A 85 -12.86 17.80 2.92
C LYS A 85 -13.04 16.97 4.20
N ASN A 86 -14.11 16.17 4.26
CA ASN A 86 -14.46 15.33 5.41
C ASN A 86 -13.97 13.88 5.26
N ASN A 87 -13.14 13.61 4.28
CA ASN A 87 -12.60 12.29 4.02
C ASN A 87 -11.07 12.32 4.05
N ALA A 88 -10.48 11.19 4.41
CA ALA A 88 -9.03 11.01 4.36
C ALA A 88 -8.68 9.69 3.70
N ALA A 89 -7.52 9.64 3.06
CA ALA A 89 -6.92 8.40 2.58
C ALA A 89 -5.55 8.21 3.24
N LEU A 90 -5.30 6.99 3.66
CA LEU A 90 -4.01 6.54 4.16
C LEU A 90 -3.28 5.80 3.04
N LEU A 91 -2.08 6.24 2.71
CA LEU A 91 -1.26 5.65 1.65
C LEU A 91 -0.05 4.94 2.26
N LEU A 92 0.21 3.72 1.84
CA LEU A 92 1.45 3.01 2.11
C LEU A 92 2.30 2.98 0.84
N CYS A 93 3.48 3.59 0.91
CA CYS A 93 4.39 3.71 -0.23
C CYS A 93 5.76 3.13 0.07
N ASP A 94 6.37 2.55 -0.95
CA ASP A 94 7.79 2.23 -0.97
C ASP A 94 8.49 3.26 -1.86
N ASN A 95 9.18 4.22 -1.22
CA ASN A 95 9.65 5.44 -1.87
C ASN A 95 8.50 6.17 -2.61
N ASN A 96 8.58 6.31 -3.93
CA ASN A 96 7.53 6.94 -4.72
C ASN A 96 6.51 5.96 -5.30
N THR A 97 6.50 4.71 -4.84
CA THR A 97 5.62 3.65 -5.35
C THR A 97 4.47 3.40 -4.39
N LEU A 98 3.23 3.56 -4.85
CA LEU A 98 2.03 3.28 -4.08
C LEU A 98 1.78 1.77 -4.02
N LEU A 99 1.69 1.23 -2.82
CA LEU A 99 1.43 -0.20 -2.57
C LEU A 99 0.01 -0.47 -2.11
N ILE A 100 -0.48 0.33 -1.16
CA ILE A 100 -1.82 0.19 -0.57
C ILE A 100 -2.36 1.59 -0.29
N GLU A 101 -3.65 1.76 -0.50
CA GLU A 101 -4.40 2.94 -0.06
C GLU A 101 -5.72 2.51 0.58
N ASP A 102 -6.13 3.21 1.63
CA ASP A 102 -7.38 2.95 2.32
C ASP A 102 -8.00 4.27 2.83
N ALA A 103 -9.27 4.47 2.52
CA ALA A 103 -10.01 5.65 2.97
C ALA A 103 -10.66 5.45 4.36
N GLY A 104 -10.74 4.22 4.85
CA GLY A 104 -11.26 3.90 6.18
C GLY A 104 -12.75 4.11 6.39
N CYS A 105 -13.47 4.66 5.43
CA CYS A 105 -14.89 5.03 5.56
C CYS A 105 -15.86 3.85 5.41
N THR A 106 -15.42 2.77 4.79
CA THR A 106 -16.18 1.52 4.62
C THR A 106 -15.26 0.31 4.65
N ALA A 107 -15.83 -0.89 4.74
CA ALA A 107 -15.05 -2.12 4.66
C ALA A 107 -14.41 -2.38 3.28
N GLN A 108 -14.83 -1.65 2.25
CA GLN A 108 -14.40 -1.80 0.86
C GLN A 108 -13.74 -0.52 0.32
N SER A 109 -13.21 0.31 1.21
CA SER A 109 -12.58 1.59 0.86
C SER A 109 -11.08 1.50 0.62
N ASP A 110 -10.56 0.29 0.37
CA ASP A 110 -9.14 0.05 0.11
C ASP A 110 -8.86 -0.37 -1.32
N ALA A 111 -7.64 -0.08 -1.77
CA ALA A 111 -7.07 -0.61 -2.98
C ALA A 111 -5.64 -1.11 -2.72
N GLN A 112 -5.38 -2.35 -3.10
CA GLN A 112 -4.11 -3.01 -2.90
C GLN A 112 -3.37 -3.10 -4.24
N HIS A 113 -2.37 -2.24 -4.43
CA HIS A 113 -1.60 -2.10 -5.67
C HIS A 113 -0.29 -2.88 -5.67
N TRP A 114 0.10 -3.51 -4.58
CA TRP A 114 1.42 -4.11 -4.40
C TRP A 114 1.77 -5.21 -5.42
N ARG A 115 0.77 -5.84 -6.06
CA ARG A 115 1.01 -6.80 -7.17
C ARG A 115 1.35 -6.10 -8.49
N GLN A 116 0.78 -4.92 -8.70
CA GLN A 116 1.04 -4.03 -9.81
C GLN A 116 1.20 -2.60 -9.28
N PRO A 117 2.34 -2.31 -8.62
CA PRO A 117 2.54 -1.06 -7.93
C PRO A 117 2.37 0.15 -8.84
N LYS A 118 1.72 1.20 -8.33
CA LYS A 118 1.62 2.48 -9.01
C LYS A 118 2.91 3.26 -8.84
N LYS A 119 3.45 3.81 -9.91
CA LYS A 119 4.76 4.49 -9.94
C LYS A 119 4.80 5.83 -9.21
N GLU A 120 3.67 6.33 -8.74
CA GLU A 120 3.57 7.56 -7.96
C GLU A 120 2.85 7.29 -6.65
N CYS A 121 3.40 7.80 -5.54
CA CYS A 121 2.77 7.75 -4.23
C CYS A 121 1.69 8.82 -4.13
N LYS A 122 0.58 8.60 -4.82
CA LYS A 122 -0.60 9.47 -4.85
C LYS A 122 -1.87 8.65 -4.70
N ALA A 123 -2.88 9.21 -4.03
CA ALA A 123 -4.20 8.59 -3.93
C ALA A 123 -4.81 8.38 -5.32
N THR A 124 -5.34 7.20 -5.57
CA THR A 124 -6.10 6.85 -6.77
C THR A 124 -7.59 6.71 -6.48
N LEU A 125 -7.97 6.51 -5.22
CA LEU A 125 -9.36 6.44 -4.79
C LEU A 125 -10.03 7.80 -4.91
N ALA A 126 -11.21 7.83 -5.53
CA ALA A 126 -12.08 9.01 -5.54
C ALA A 126 -12.87 9.05 -4.22
N LEU A 127 -12.32 9.71 -3.19
CA LEU A 127 -12.86 9.69 -1.82
C LEU A 127 -14.33 10.12 -1.74
N SER A 128 -14.72 11.11 -2.51
CA SER A 128 -16.11 11.58 -2.58
C SER A 128 -17.09 10.54 -3.15
N GLN A 129 -16.60 9.54 -3.87
CA GLN A 129 -17.41 8.44 -4.42
C GLN A 129 -17.36 7.22 -3.52
N VAL A 130 -16.21 6.91 -2.96
CA VAL A 130 -16.00 5.72 -2.11
C VAL A 130 -16.62 5.91 -0.74
N CYS A 131 -16.63 7.14 -0.21
CA CYS A 131 -17.06 7.48 1.16
C CYS A 131 -18.45 8.13 1.25
N ASN A 132 -19.28 8.00 0.25
CA ASN A 132 -20.68 8.50 0.29
C ASN A 132 -21.66 7.43 0.72
#